data_3baef9d3281309b8429a09e535a2ef44
#
_entry.id   3baef9d3281309b8429a09e535a2ef44
#
_cell.length_a   1.000
_cell.length_b   1.000
_cell.length_c   1.000
_cell.angle_alpha   90.00
_cell.angle_beta   90.00
_cell.angle_gamma   90.00
#
_symmetry.space_group_name_H-M   'P 1'
#
loop_
_entity.id
_entity.type
_entity.pdbx_description
1 polymer ?
#
loop_
_entity_poly.entity_id
_entity_poly.type
_entity_poly.pdbx_seq_one_letter_code
_entity_poly.pdbx_strand_id
1 'polypeptide(L)'
;MGIALFAGVVFGGPSLNGFDLSKHSVPTDQILSGGPGKDGIPALLTPLFVSASDAAFLNDQDRVLGLHQGQESKAYPIKILNWHEIVNDKIGGKPVVVTYCPLCGTGIGFDPLAGGRTLTFGVSGLLYQSDLVMYDHETESLWSQISMDAIAGPLTGAKLSQLYLTHTTWGVWRAEHPTTLVLSTKTGHSRNYDRDPYLGYAESPELMFAPNRRAPSYHTKEWVLGLEVKGTFKAYPFAELKKRTGPLTDQVNGQKIRILYNPATQSAVATDLDGKPIPSVMAFWFAWYAFHPDTQIFKVGT
;
A
#
# COMPACT_ATOMS: atom_id res chain seq x y z
N MET A 1 27.16 -46.03 35.15
CA MET A 1 27.44 -45.27 33.91
C MET A 1 26.18 -44.47 33.60
N GLY A 2 26.12 -43.26 34.12
CA GLY A 2 24.94 -42.39 34.00
C GLY A 2 25.07 -41.48 32.75
N ILE A 3 24.11 -41.58 31.85
CA ILE A 3 24.01 -40.71 30.69
C ILE A 3 23.32 -39.44 31.14
N ALA A 4 24.04 -38.31 31.20
CA ALA A 4 23.47 -37.01 31.43
C ALA A 4 22.84 -36.52 30.12
N LEU A 5 21.49 -36.43 30.05
CA LEU A 5 20.77 -35.73 29.02
C LEU A 5 20.96 -34.21 29.24
N PHE A 6 21.76 -33.57 28.39
CA PHE A 6 21.76 -32.11 28.28
C PHE A 6 20.50 -31.70 27.50
N ALA A 7 19.49 -31.22 28.22
CA ALA A 7 18.41 -30.48 27.62
C ALA A 7 18.98 -29.14 27.13
N GLY A 8 19.19 -29.00 25.81
CA GLY A 8 19.57 -27.76 25.21
C GLY A 8 18.43 -26.74 25.39
N VAL A 9 18.69 -25.68 26.14
CA VAL A 9 17.80 -24.51 26.20
C VAL A 9 17.90 -23.84 24.83
N VAL A 10 16.90 -24.04 23.99
CA VAL A 10 16.75 -23.28 22.77
C VAL A 10 16.34 -21.87 23.20
N PHE A 11 17.26 -20.93 23.21
CA PHE A 11 16.95 -19.52 23.31
C PHE A 11 16.23 -19.16 22.01
N GLY A 12 14.91 -19.02 22.07
CA GLY A 12 14.13 -18.45 20.98
C GLY A 12 14.70 -17.06 20.66
N GLY A 13 14.95 -16.76 19.38
CA GLY A 13 15.36 -15.44 18.93
C GLY A 13 14.27 -14.38 19.23
N PRO A 14 14.54 -13.07 18.97
CA PRO A 14 13.54 -12.03 19.17
C PRO A 14 12.29 -12.34 18.35
N SER A 15 11.12 -12.30 19.00
CA SER A 15 9.83 -12.57 18.34
C SER A 15 8.82 -11.48 18.67
N LEU A 16 7.92 -11.15 17.71
CA LEU A 16 6.85 -10.17 17.89
C LEU A 16 5.59 -10.65 17.17
N ASN A 17 4.43 -10.63 17.82
CA ASN A 17 3.15 -11.15 17.31
C ASN A 17 3.24 -12.60 16.76
N GLY A 18 4.18 -13.41 17.28
CA GLY A 18 4.41 -14.78 16.83
C GLY A 18 5.38 -14.93 15.65
N PHE A 19 5.88 -13.85 15.09
CA PHE A 19 6.89 -13.87 14.01
C PHE A 19 8.30 -13.92 14.54
N ASP A 20 9.16 -14.71 13.90
CA ASP A 20 10.59 -14.80 14.19
C ASP A 20 11.34 -13.62 13.55
N LEU A 21 11.98 -12.80 14.37
CA LEU A 21 12.78 -11.65 13.96
C LEU A 21 14.29 -11.92 14.00
N SER A 22 14.73 -13.17 14.14
CA SER A 22 16.16 -13.52 14.22
C SER A 22 16.92 -13.15 12.94
N LYS A 23 16.28 -13.25 11.78
CA LYS A 23 16.79 -12.76 10.50
C LYS A 23 15.99 -11.52 10.08
N HIS A 24 16.64 -10.38 9.98
CA HIS A 24 16.01 -9.08 9.66
C HIS A 24 16.96 -8.17 8.89
N SER A 25 16.41 -7.21 8.15
CA SER A 25 17.14 -6.18 7.41
C SER A 25 16.93 -4.77 7.96
N VAL A 26 16.00 -4.61 8.92
CA VAL A 26 15.70 -3.34 9.59
C VAL A 26 15.85 -3.51 11.10
N PRO A 27 16.11 -2.45 11.89
CA PRO A 27 16.15 -2.53 13.34
C PRO A 27 14.84 -3.09 13.92
N THR A 28 14.91 -4.15 14.70
CA THR A 28 13.71 -4.85 15.21
C THR A 28 12.90 -4.03 16.20
N ASP A 29 13.54 -3.09 16.91
CA ASP A 29 12.91 -2.12 17.81
C ASP A 29 12.07 -1.07 17.05
N GLN A 30 12.20 -0.98 15.73
CA GLN A 30 11.38 -0.13 14.87
C GLN A 30 10.18 -0.87 14.27
N ILE A 31 10.08 -2.17 14.47
CA ILE A 31 8.88 -2.96 14.13
C ILE A 31 7.98 -2.93 15.36
N LEU A 32 6.83 -2.27 15.25
CA LEU A 32 5.93 -2.01 16.38
C LEU A 32 4.64 -2.82 16.25
N SER A 33 4.02 -3.14 17.39
CA SER A 33 2.65 -3.69 17.37
C SER A 33 1.67 -2.57 17.03
N GLY A 34 0.80 -2.81 16.03
CA GLY A 34 -0.25 -1.90 15.59
C GLY A 34 -1.56 -2.03 16.39
N GLY A 35 -1.58 -2.88 17.43
CA GLY A 35 -2.74 -3.13 18.27
C GLY A 35 -3.37 -4.50 18.01
N PRO A 36 -4.00 -4.79 16.84
CA PRO A 36 -4.45 -6.13 16.51
C PRO A 36 -3.28 -7.10 16.41
N GLY A 37 -3.47 -8.35 16.85
CA GLY A 37 -2.47 -9.41 16.62
C GLY A 37 -2.47 -9.87 15.15
N LYS A 38 -1.67 -10.90 14.84
CA LYS A 38 -1.65 -11.59 13.56
C LYS A 38 -3.09 -11.95 13.14
N ASP A 39 -3.48 -11.55 11.92
CA ASP A 39 -4.83 -11.71 11.33
C ASP A 39 -5.97 -11.09 12.14
N GLY A 40 -5.69 -10.22 13.11
CA GLY A 40 -6.71 -9.46 13.83
C GLY A 40 -7.48 -8.50 12.91
N ILE A 41 -6.86 -8.07 11.82
CA ILE A 41 -7.49 -7.51 10.63
C ILE A 41 -7.44 -8.61 9.55
N PRO A 42 -8.59 -9.22 9.17
CA PRO A 42 -8.56 -10.37 8.28
C PRO A 42 -8.32 -9.96 6.83
N ALA A 43 -7.23 -10.43 6.23
CA ALA A 43 -7.00 -10.29 4.81
C ALA A 43 -8.04 -11.09 3.99
N LEU A 44 -8.41 -10.62 2.79
CA LEU A 44 -9.30 -11.34 1.90
C LEU A 44 -8.49 -12.31 1.03
N LEU A 45 -8.73 -13.62 1.23
CA LEU A 45 -8.04 -14.70 0.51
C LEU A 45 -8.84 -15.22 -0.70
N THR A 46 -10.16 -15.08 -0.64
CA THR A 46 -11.09 -15.50 -1.69
C THR A 46 -12.12 -14.40 -1.95
N PRO A 47 -11.67 -13.25 -2.52
CA PRO A 47 -12.54 -12.09 -2.69
C PRO A 47 -13.65 -12.40 -3.71
N LEU A 48 -14.86 -11.93 -3.42
CA LEU A 48 -15.99 -11.98 -4.34
C LEU A 48 -16.17 -10.63 -5.01
N PHE A 49 -16.51 -10.65 -6.28
CA PHE A 49 -16.74 -9.47 -7.09
C PHE A 49 -18.16 -9.42 -7.62
N VAL A 50 -18.64 -8.21 -7.86
CA VAL A 50 -19.90 -7.91 -8.54
C VAL A 50 -19.65 -7.06 -9.77
N SER A 51 -20.62 -6.98 -10.67
CA SER A 51 -20.55 -6.05 -11.81
C SER A 51 -20.64 -4.59 -11.33
N ALA A 52 -20.22 -3.66 -12.18
CA ALA A 52 -20.35 -2.22 -11.89
C ALA A 52 -21.81 -1.81 -11.64
N SER A 53 -22.78 -2.44 -12.32
CA SER A 53 -24.21 -2.20 -12.14
C SER A 53 -24.75 -2.70 -10.80
N ASP A 54 -24.14 -3.73 -10.23
CA ASP A 54 -24.56 -4.34 -8.96
C ASP A 54 -23.86 -3.70 -7.75
N ALA A 55 -22.93 -2.77 -7.97
CA ALA A 55 -22.20 -2.08 -6.93
C ALA A 55 -22.98 -0.89 -6.33
N ALA A 56 -24.27 -1.05 -6.07
CA ALA A 56 -25.16 -0.02 -5.53
C ALA A 56 -24.77 0.49 -4.11
N PHE A 57 -23.85 -0.20 -3.44
CA PHE A 57 -23.28 0.22 -2.15
C PHE A 57 -22.20 1.32 -2.28
N LEU A 58 -21.82 1.69 -3.52
CA LEU A 58 -20.85 2.76 -3.80
C LEU A 58 -21.53 4.01 -4.36
N ASN A 59 -21.09 5.17 -3.84
CA ASN A 59 -21.39 6.48 -4.40
C ASN A 59 -20.24 6.92 -5.30
N ASP A 60 -20.49 7.84 -6.24
CA ASP A 60 -19.48 8.31 -7.20
C ASP A 60 -18.22 8.89 -6.52
N GLN A 61 -18.35 9.45 -5.32
CA GLN A 61 -17.24 10.04 -4.55
C GLN A 61 -16.48 9.02 -3.68
N ASP A 62 -16.98 7.78 -3.55
CA ASP A 62 -16.28 6.76 -2.78
C ASP A 62 -14.91 6.47 -3.41
N ARG A 63 -13.88 6.41 -2.56
CA ARG A 63 -12.51 6.14 -3.01
C ARG A 63 -12.34 4.66 -3.35
N VAL A 64 -11.64 4.42 -4.45
CA VAL A 64 -11.30 3.06 -4.91
C VAL A 64 -9.83 2.98 -5.32
N LEU A 65 -9.25 1.81 -5.18
CA LEU A 65 -8.04 1.41 -5.88
C LEU A 65 -8.47 0.66 -7.14
N GLY A 66 -8.03 1.11 -8.29
CA GLY A 66 -8.33 0.51 -9.58
C GLY A 66 -7.12 -0.24 -10.14
N LEU A 67 -7.31 -1.48 -10.55
CA LEU A 67 -6.30 -2.28 -11.22
C LEU A 67 -6.83 -2.70 -12.60
N HIS A 68 -6.05 -2.40 -13.64
CA HIS A 68 -6.35 -2.80 -15.01
C HIS A 68 -5.19 -3.63 -15.56
N GLN A 69 -5.50 -4.82 -16.07
CA GLN A 69 -4.51 -5.70 -16.69
C GLN A 69 -5.11 -6.43 -17.88
N GLY A 70 -4.55 -6.23 -19.06
CA GLY A 70 -5.09 -6.78 -20.30
C GLY A 70 -6.46 -6.20 -20.65
N GLN A 71 -7.50 -7.00 -20.58
CA GLN A 71 -8.89 -6.57 -20.84
C GLN A 71 -9.75 -6.55 -19.56
N GLU A 72 -9.17 -6.91 -18.42
CA GLU A 72 -9.88 -6.97 -17.16
C GLU A 72 -9.55 -5.76 -16.29
N SER A 73 -10.60 -5.18 -15.71
CA SER A 73 -10.50 -4.08 -14.75
C SER A 73 -11.20 -4.47 -13.46
N LYS A 74 -10.59 -4.13 -12.33
CA LYS A 74 -11.17 -4.36 -11.00
C LYS A 74 -11.04 -3.13 -10.12
N ALA A 75 -12.07 -2.85 -9.34
CA ALA A 75 -12.08 -1.81 -8.33
C ALA A 75 -12.13 -2.42 -6.93
N TYR A 76 -11.30 -1.90 -6.04
CA TYR A 76 -11.21 -2.28 -4.64
C TYR A 76 -11.58 -1.07 -3.79
N PRO A 77 -12.82 -0.99 -3.25
CA PRO A 77 -13.28 0.16 -2.49
C PRO A 77 -12.51 0.34 -1.18
N ILE A 78 -12.04 1.57 -0.91
CA ILE A 78 -11.29 1.88 0.32
C ILE A 78 -12.13 1.59 1.57
N LYS A 79 -13.46 1.82 1.52
CA LYS A 79 -14.36 1.48 2.63
C LYS A 79 -14.32 0.00 3.03
N ILE A 80 -13.99 -0.91 2.09
CA ILE A 80 -13.77 -2.33 2.38
C ILE A 80 -12.34 -2.55 2.85
N LEU A 81 -11.35 -1.93 2.18
CA LEU A 81 -9.94 -2.07 2.51
C LEU A 81 -9.59 -1.51 3.89
N ASN A 82 -10.31 -0.52 4.41
CA ASN A 82 -10.18 -0.02 5.78
C ASN A 82 -10.40 -1.09 6.87
N TRP A 83 -11.04 -2.21 6.51
CA TRP A 83 -11.36 -3.33 7.40
C TRP A 83 -10.56 -4.59 7.12
N HIS A 84 -9.87 -4.64 5.96
CA HIS A 84 -9.20 -5.85 5.49
C HIS A 84 -7.75 -5.65 5.08
N GLU A 85 -7.37 -4.43 4.72
CA GLU A 85 -6.03 -3.98 4.33
C GLU A 85 -5.40 -4.74 3.15
N ILE A 86 -5.64 -6.05 3.01
CA ILE A 86 -5.02 -6.91 1.98
C ILE A 86 -6.08 -7.74 1.25
N VAL A 87 -5.99 -7.76 -0.07
CA VAL A 87 -6.81 -8.61 -0.95
C VAL A 87 -5.89 -9.43 -1.84
N ASN A 88 -5.89 -10.74 -1.64
CA ASN A 88 -5.23 -11.70 -2.54
C ASN A 88 -6.22 -12.05 -3.65
N ASP A 89 -5.87 -11.75 -4.90
CA ASP A 89 -6.79 -11.87 -6.03
C ASP A 89 -6.07 -12.40 -7.29
N LYS A 90 -6.82 -12.48 -8.39
CA LYS A 90 -6.30 -12.75 -9.74
C LYS A 90 -6.94 -11.78 -10.71
N ILE A 91 -6.16 -11.26 -11.65
CA ILE A 91 -6.64 -10.44 -12.75
C ILE A 91 -6.05 -10.93 -14.07
N GLY A 92 -6.86 -11.14 -15.09
CA GLY A 92 -6.41 -11.77 -16.34
C GLY A 92 -5.79 -13.16 -16.12
N GLY A 93 -6.25 -13.89 -15.10
CA GLY A 93 -5.71 -15.21 -14.71
C GLY A 93 -4.39 -15.16 -13.94
N LYS A 94 -3.78 -13.99 -13.72
CA LYS A 94 -2.52 -13.82 -12.99
C LYS A 94 -2.77 -13.45 -11.54
N PRO A 95 -2.06 -14.07 -10.57
CA PRO A 95 -2.13 -13.68 -9.17
C PRO A 95 -1.71 -12.22 -9.00
N VAL A 96 -2.42 -11.51 -8.13
CA VAL A 96 -2.10 -10.14 -7.70
C VAL A 96 -2.43 -9.99 -6.22
N VAL A 97 -1.77 -9.07 -5.54
CA VAL A 97 -2.18 -8.65 -4.21
C VAL A 97 -2.38 -7.14 -4.19
N VAL A 98 -3.53 -6.71 -3.72
CA VAL A 98 -3.86 -5.29 -3.53
C VAL A 98 -3.87 -4.99 -2.05
N THR A 99 -3.12 -3.96 -1.65
CA THR A 99 -2.93 -3.59 -0.26
C THR A 99 -3.31 -2.15 -0.02
N TYR A 100 -3.79 -1.85 1.19
CA TYR A 100 -4.09 -0.49 1.61
C TYR A 100 -3.73 -0.30 3.08
N CYS A 101 -2.92 0.72 3.37
CA CYS A 101 -2.63 1.16 4.74
C CYS A 101 -3.44 2.42 5.05
N PRO A 102 -4.49 2.37 5.88
CA PRO A 102 -5.30 3.54 6.21
C PRO A 102 -4.51 4.62 6.95
N LEU A 103 -3.51 4.23 7.75
CA LEU A 103 -2.66 5.16 8.49
C LEU A 103 -1.78 6.01 7.56
N CYS A 104 -1.33 5.43 6.45
CA CYS A 104 -0.43 6.05 5.49
C CYS A 104 -1.14 6.61 4.26
N GLY A 105 -2.43 6.26 4.07
CA GLY A 105 -3.18 6.55 2.86
C GLY A 105 -2.66 5.80 1.62
N THR A 106 -1.79 4.80 1.80
CA THR A 106 -1.10 4.11 0.72
C THR A 106 -1.88 2.94 0.17
N GLY A 107 -2.14 2.96 -1.15
CA GLY A 107 -2.64 1.80 -1.89
C GLY A 107 -1.58 1.30 -2.85
N ILE A 108 -1.14 0.06 -2.72
CA ILE A 108 -0.12 -0.55 -3.58
C ILE A 108 -0.57 -1.93 -4.04
N GLY A 109 -0.44 -2.17 -5.34
CA GLY A 109 -0.63 -3.48 -5.95
C GLY A 109 0.70 -4.16 -6.20
N PHE A 110 0.77 -5.49 -6.01
CA PHE A 110 1.98 -6.26 -6.22
C PHE A 110 1.72 -7.51 -7.07
N ASP A 111 2.72 -7.88 -7.86
CA ASP A 111 2.91 -9.26 -8.29
C ASP A 111 3.40 -10.05 -7.06
N PRO A 112 2.65 -11.07 -6.61
CA PRO A 112 3.04 -11.83 -5.41
C PRO A 112 4.15 -12.84 -5.65
N LEU A 113 4.81 -12.83 -6.82
CA LEU A 113 5.92 -13.74 -7.13
C LEU A 113 7.21 -13.25 -6.46
N ALA A 114 7.67 -13.94 -5.44
CA ALA A 114 8.94 -13.67 -4.78
C ALA A 114 9.57 -14.97 -4.26
N GLY A 115 10.91 -15.01 -4.17
CA GLY A 115 11.62 -16.22 -3.72
C GLY A 115 11.33 -17.47 -4.56
N GLY A 116 10.97 -17.30 -5.84
CA GLY A 116 10.65 -18.40 -6.76
C GLY A 116 9.28 -19.03 -6.56
N ARG A 117 8.37 -18.41 -5.80
CA ARG A 117 7.00 -18.91 -5.53
C ARG A 117 6.00 -17.77 -5.50
N THR A 118 4.74 -18.09 -5.79
CA THR A 118 3.62 -17.18 -5.57
C THR A 118 3.23 -17.20 -4.10
N LEU A 119 3.21 -16.03 -3.48
CA LEU A 119 2.93 -15.87 -2.06
C LEU A 119 1.48 -15.45 -1.83
N THR A 120 0.96 -15.79 -0.65
CA THR A 120 -0.34 -15.35 -0.14
C THR A 120 -0.11 -14.47 1.08
N PHE A 121 -0.68 -13.26 1.10
CA PHE A 121 -0.39 -12.28 2.13
C PHE A 121 -1.50 -12.15 3.16
N GLY A 122 -1.10 -12.02 4.43
CA GLY A 122 -1.94 -11.71 5.58
C GLY A 122 -1.48 -10.44 6.30
N VAL A 123 -2.32 -9.94 7.20
CA VAL A 123 -2.04 -8.76 8.03
C VAL A 123 -1.32 -9.22 9.29
N SER A 124 -0.08 -8.78 9.47
CA SER A 124 0.75 -9.21 10.61
C SER A 124 0.32 -8.58 11.95
N GLY A 125 -0.45 -7.49 11.91
CA GLY A 125 -0.71 -6.65 13.08
C GLY A 125 0.49 -5.81 13.51
N LEU A 126 1.54 -5.76 12.70
CA LEU A 126 2.76 -5.00 12.94
C LEU A 126 2.83 -3.79 12.00
N LEU A 127 3.60 -2.81 12.42
CA LEU A 127 3.90 -1.59 11.67
C LEU A 127 5.43 -1.39 11.61
N TYR A 128 5.91 -0.88 10.48
CA TYR A 128 7.26 -0.36 10.32
C TYR A 128 7.19 1.07 9.77
N GLN A 129 7.77 2.03 10.47
CA GLN A 129 7.67 3.46 10.13
C GLN A 129 6.21 3.94 9.97
N SER A 130 5.29 3.43 10.83
CA SER A 130 3.84 3.69 10.79
C SER A 130 3.08 3.02 9.63
N ASP A 131 3.76 2.31 8.77
CA ASP A 131 3.18 1.63 7.61
C ASP A 131 2.90 0.16 7.88
N LEU A 132 1.92 -0.38 7.15
CA LEU A 132 1.52 -1.79 7.17
C LEU A 132 2.70 -2.72 6.95
N VAL A 133 2.89 -3.66 7.87
CA VAL A 133 3.74 -4.83 7.66
C VAL A 133 2.85 -6.03 7.33
N MET A 134 2.96 -6.53 6.12
CA MET A 134 2.32 -7.77 5.68
C MET A 134 3.14 -8.97 6.12
N TYR A 135 2.56 -10.16 6.10
CA TYR A 135 3.33 -11.40 6.17
C TYR A 135 2.89 -12.37 5.06
N ASP A 136 3.78 -13.23 4.58
CA ASP A 136 3.40 -14.30 3.67
C ASP A 136 3.08 -15.59 4.44
N HIS A 137 2.03 -16.31 4.00
CA HIS A 137 1.59 -17.57 4.61
C HIS A 137 2.58 -18.72 4.39
N GLU A 138 3.39 -18.66 3.33
CA GLU A 138 4.27 -19.74 2.91
C GLU A 138 5.55 -19.85 3.73
N THR A 139 6.05 -18.68 4.23
CA THR A 139 7.32 -18.63 4.97
C THR A 139 7.24 -17.84 6.26
N GLU A 140 6.11 -17.17 6.51
CA GLU A 140 5.91 -16.24 7.64
C GLU A 140 6.92 -15.07 7.65
N SER A 141 7.52 -14.74 6.50
CA SER A 141 8.34 -13.55 6.38
C SER A 141 7.50 -12.30 6.46
N LEU A 142 8.06 -11.26 7.07
CA LEU A 142 7.45 -9.93 7.21
C LEU A 142 7.87 -9.03 6.05
N TRP A 143 6.90 -8.31 5.47
CA TRP A 143 7.08 -7.48 4.29
C TRP A 143 6.60 -6.05 4.56
N SER A 144 7.44 -5.07 4.29
CA SER A 144 7.03 -3.66 4.35
C SER A 144 6.28 -3.28 3.07
N GLN A 145 5.11 -2.68 3.20
CA GLN A 145 4.30 -2.27 2.06
C GLN A 145 5.00 -1.21 1.21
N ILE A 146 5.46 -0.10 1.80
CA ILE A 146 6.07 1.02 1.05
C ILE A 146 7.48 0.68 0.55
N SER A 147 8.31 -0.03 1.32
CA SER A 147 9.64 -0.42 0.86
C SER A 147 9.62 -1.61 -0.11
N MET A 148 8.47 -2.34 -0.18
CA MET A 148 8.23 -3.44 -1.12
C MET A 148 9.18 -4.62 -0.95
N ASP A 149 9.78 -4.78 0.22
CA ASP A 149 10.74 -5.85 0.51
C ASP A 149 10.42 -6.61 1.79
N ALA A 150 10.93 -7.84 1.86
CA ALA A 150 10.89 -8.64 3.07
C ALA A 150 11.89 -8.10 4.09
N ILE A 151 11.38 -7.61 5.23
CA ILE A 151 12.17 -6.98 6.29
C ILE A 151 12.58 -7.92 7.40
N ALA A 152 11.90 -9.07 7.57
CA ALA A 152 12.29 -10.11 8.50
C ALA A 152 11.80 -11.50 8.04
N GLY A 153 12.39 -12.56 8.60
CA GLY A 153 12.05 -13.95 8.31
C GLY A 153 12.88 -14.57 7.18
N PRO A 154 12.51 -15.78 6.72
CA PRO A 154 13.28 -16.56 5.75
C PRO A 154 13.58 -15.83 4.44
N LEU A 155 12.62 -15.01 3.92
CA LEU A 155 12.77 -14.28 2.65
C LEU A 155 13.39 -12.88 2.80
N THR A 156 13.94 -12.53 3.96
CA THR A 156 14.56 -11.20 4.18
C THR A 156 15.45 -10.77 3.03
N GLY A 157 15.17 -9.58 2.48
CA GLY A 157 15.86 -8.98 1.32
C GLY A 157 15.24 -9.30 -0.03
N ALA A 158 14.27 -10.22 -0.11
CA ALA A 158 13.48 -10.42 -1.33
C ALA A 158 12.57 -9.21 -1.59
N LYS A 159 12.27 -8.93 -2.86
CA LYS A 159 11.47 -7.78 -3.28
C LYS A 159 10.21 -8.21 -4.01
N LEU A 160 9.13 -7.47 -3.81
CA LEU A 160 7.91 -7.55 -4.61
C LEU A 160 7.98 -6.57 -5.78
N SER A 161 7.40 -6.98 -6.91
CA SER A 161 7.26 -6.10 -8.07
C SER A 161 5.96 -5.31 -7.97
N GLN A 162 6.06 -3.98 -7.99
CA GLN A 162 4.90 -3.10 -7.96
C GLN A 162 4.12 -3.20 -9.26
N LEU A 163 2.79 -3.30 -9.16
CA LEU A 163 1.85 -3.13 -10.24
C LEU A 163 1.37 -1.68 -10.31
N TYR A 164 1.04 -1.22 -11.52
CA TYR A 164 0.38 0.07 -11.66
C TYR A 164 -1.04 0.00 -11.09
N LEU A 165 -1.31 0.83 -10.11
CA LEU A 165 -2.60 0.93 -9.42
C LEU A 165 -3.09 2.38 -9.46
N THR A 166 -4.34 2.58 -9.83
CA THR A 166 -4.97 3.92 -9.84
C THR A 166 -5.71 4.15 -8.52
N HIS A 167 -5.39 5.23 -7.81
CA HIS A 167 -6.11 5.65 -6.61
C HIS A 167 -7.02 6.83 -7.00
N THR A 168 -8.34 6.59 -7.16
CA THR A 168 -9.31 7.55 -7.68
C THR A 168 -10.67 7.42 -6.98
N THR A 169 -11.72 8.07 -7.53
CA THR A 169 -13.10 7.89 -7.09
C THR A 169 -13.83 6.86 -7.96
N TRP A 170 -14.85 6.23 -7.38
CA TRP A 170 -15.68 5.24 -8.08
C TRP A 170 -16.29 5.79 -9.37
N GLY A 171 -16.84 7.00 -9.33
CA GLY A 171 -17.45 7.61 -10.52
C GLY A 171 -16.48 7.76 -11.69
N VAL A 172 -15.23 8.19 -11.42
CA VAL A 172 -14.20 8.30 -12.46
C VAL A 172 -13.77 6.92 -12.94
N TRP A 173 -13.45 6.02 -12.04
CA TRP A 173 -13.04 4.66 -12.41
C TRP A 173 -14.07 3.94 -13.26
N ARG A 174 -15.36 4.00 -12.86
CA ARG A 174 -16.48 3.39 -13.60
C ARG A 174 -16.67 3.98 -14.98
N ALA A 175 -16.48 5.29 -15.13
CA ALA A 175 -16.60 5.95 -16.43
C ALA A 175 -15.47 5.52 -17.38
N GLU A 176 -14.25 5.34 -16.89
CA GLU A 176 -13.09 4.90 -17.67
C GLU A 176 -13.12 3.39 -17.94
N HIS A 177 -13.73 2.61 -17.04
CA HIS A 177 -13.80 1.15 -17.07
C HIS A 177 -15.22 0.63 -16.84
N PRO A 178 -16.15 0.82 -17.79
CA PRO A 178 -17.59 0.52 -17.58
C PRO A 178 -17.88 -0.97 -17.34
N THR A 179 -16.98 -1.87 -17.76
CA THR A 179 -17.10 -3.33 -17.54
C THR A 179 -16.31 -3.81 -16.33
N THR A 180 -15.85 -2.90 -15.47
CA THR A 180 -15.05 -3.24 -14.28
C THR A 180 -15.83 -4.16 -13.33
N LEU A 181 -15.14 -5.09 -12.71
CA LEU A 181 -15.63 -5.81 -11.55
C LEU A 181 -15.30 -5.03 -10.27
N VAL A 182 -16.14 -5.16 -9.26
CA VAL A 182 -16.00 -4.43 -7.99
C VAL A 182 -15.95 -5.41 -6.83
N LEU A 183 -14.96 -5.27 -5.95
CA LEU A 183 -14.89 -6.07 -4.73
C LEU A 183 -16.17 -5.90 -3.92
N SER A 184 -16.83 -7.02 -3.64
CA SER A 184 -18.13 -7.07 -2.98
C SER A 184 -18.01 -6.88 -1.46
N THR A 185 -19.05 -6.34 -0.85
CA THR A 185 -19.21 -6.31 0.61
C THR A 185 -19.46 -7.71 1.21
N LYS A 186 -19.73 -8.73 0.38
CA LYS A 186 -19.84 -10.13 0.81
C LYS A 186 -18.47 -10.77 0.99
N THR A 187 -17.75 -10.32 1.99
CA THR A 187 -16.36 -10.73 2.26
C THR A 187 -16.25 -12.01 3.13
N GLY A 188 -17.36 -12.51 3.65
CA GLY A 188 -17.36 -13.58 4.65
C GLY A 188 -17.14 -13.09 6.09
N HIS A 189 -16.91 -11.79 6.29
CA HIS A 189 -16.70 -11.18 7.59
C HIS A 189 -17.84 -10.23 7.94
N SER A 190 -18.28 -10.23 9.21
CA SER A 190 -19.29 -9.29 9.70
C SER A 190 -18.64 -7.93 9.98
N ARG A 191 -18.78 -7.00 9.05
CA ARG A 191 -18.26 -5.62 9.14
C ARG A 191 -19.32 -4.64 8.65
N ASN A 192 -19.34 -3.45 9.25
CA ASN A 192 -20.15 -2.34 8.74
C ASN A 192 -19.27 -1.46 7.84
N TYR A 193 -19.32 -1.69 6.53
CA TYR A 193 -18.52 -0.95 5.54
C TYR A 193 -18.98 0.48 5.30
N ASP A 194 -20.14 0.89 5.83
CA ASP A 194 -20.59 2.28 5.81
C ASP A 194 -20.00 3.09 6.96
N ARG A 195 -19.35 2.44 7.93
CA ARG A 195 -18.60 3.07 9.01
C ARG A 195 -17.12 3.08 8.67
N ASP A 196 -16.55 4.28 8.57
CA ASP A 196 -15.10 4.45 8.47
C ASP A 196 -14.45 4.41 9.87
N PRO A 197 -13.61 3.39 10.17
CA PRO A 197 -12.89 3.32 11.45
C PRO A 197 -11.82 4.41 11.60
N TYR A 198 -11.44 5.08 10.50
CA TYR A 198 -10.43 6.15 10.45
C TYR A 198 -11.02 7.54 10.17
N LEU A 199 -12.33 7.71 10.40
CA LEU A 199 -13.01 9.00 10.16
C LEU A 199 -12.31 10.15 10.89
N GLY A 200 -11.96 11.21 10.14
CA GLY A 200 -11.27 12.40 10.66
C GLY A 200 -9.75 12.21 10.84
N TYR A 201 -9.21 11.02 10.60
CA TYR A 201 -7.77 10.80 10.75
C TYR A 201 -6.93 11.55 9.69
N ALA A 202 -7.40 11.62 8.44
CA ALA A 202 -6.67 12.29 7.36
C ALA A 202 -6.53 13.81 7.59
N GLU A 203 -7.51 14.43 8.24
CA GLU A 203 -7.56 15.87 8.54
C GLU A 203 -6.77 16.23 9.80
N SER A 204 -6.56 15.27 10.71
CA SER A 204 -5.82 15.48 11.95
C SER A 204 -4.31 15.57 11.68
N PRO A 205 -3.56 16.50 12.29
CA PRO A 205 -2.10 16.51 12.20
C PRO A 205 -1.45 15.40 13.04
N GLU A 206 -2.19 14.78 13.96
CA GLU A 206 -1.69 13.77 14.88
C GLU A 206 -1.56 12.41 14.21
N LEU A 207 -0.51 11.66 14.56
CA LEU A 207 -0.27 10.30 14.10
C LEU A 207 -0.61 9.31 15.21
N MET A 208 -1.35 8.24 14.87
CA MET A 208 -1.58 7.12 15.80
C MET A 208 -0.27 6.43 16.17
N PHE A 209 0.62 6.28 15.19
CA PHE A 209 1.97 5.74 15.35
C PHE A 209 2.94 6.68 14.66
N ALA A 210 3.93 7.19 15.36
CA ALA A 210 4.89 8.12 14.78
C ALA A 210 6.06 7.35 14.14
N PRO A 211 6.45 7.69 12.89
CA PRO A 211 7.67 7.16 12.32
C PRO A 211 8.90 7.79 12.99
N ASN A 212 10.06 7.17 12.84
CA ASN A 212 11.31 7.68 13.42
C ASN A 212 11.82 8.96 12.76
N ARG A 213 11.32 9.28 11.57
CA ARG A 213 11.70 10.48 10.81
C ARG A 213 10.51 11.40 10.65
N ARG A 214 10.72 12.70 10.96
CA ARG A 214 9.69 13.72 10.79
C ARG A 214 9.83 14.36 9.41
N ALA A 215 8.71 14.41 8.70
CA ALA A 215 8.65 15.07 7.41
C ALA A 215 8.60 16.60 7.58
N PRO A 216 9.49 17.36 6.93
CA PRO A 216 9.47 18.83 6.96
C PRO A 216 8.44 19.39 5.98
N SER A 217 8.12 20.67 6.10
CA SER A 217 7.60 21.55 5.04
C SER A 217 6.12 21.48 4.69
N TYR A 218 5.37 20.39 4.96
CA TYR A 218 3.95 20.25 4.65
C TYR A 218 3.15 19.79 5.86
N HIS A 219 1.81 19.86 5.74
CA HIS A 219 0.96 19.16 6.70
C HIS A 219 1.34 17.69 6.76
N THR A 220 1.34 17.11 7.95
CA THR A 220 1.79 15.71 8.18
C THR A 220 1.14 14.73 7.21
N LYS A 221 -0.18 14.90 6.98
CA LYS A 221 -0.97 14.06 6.05
C LYS A 221 -1.32 14.80 4.75
N GLU A 222 -0.46 15.73 4.30
CA GLU A 222 -0.56 16.24 2.92
C GLU A 222 -0.44 15.06 1.94
N TRP A 223 -1.35 14.99 0.98
CA TRP A 223 -1.28 13.99 -0.07
C TRP A 223 -0.10 14.26 -1.00
N VAL A 224 0.64 13.23 -1.31
CA VAL A 224 1.71 13.26 -2.31
C VAL A 224 1.54 12.12 -3.31
N LEU A 225 1.93 12.35 -4.55
CA LEU A 225 2.27 11.29 -5.48
C LEU A 225 3.78 11.08 -5.40
N GLY A 226 4.21 9.92 -4.93
CA GLY A 226 5.60 9.51 -4.88
C GLY A 226 5.94 8.53 -5.99
N LEU A 227 7.12 8.63 -6.56
CA LEU A 227 7.61 7.70 -7.56
C LEU A 227 9.13 7.55 -7.50
N GLU A 228 9.62 6.46 -8.06
CA GLU A 228 11.02 6.19 -8.25
C GLU A 228 11.34 6.12 -9.74
N VAL A 229 12.44 6.77 -10.14
CA VAL A 229 13.03 6.63 -11.47
C VAL A 229 14.51 6.31 -11.33
N LYS A 230 14.89 5.09 -11.65
CA LYS A 230 16.31 4.63 -11.64
C LYS A 230 17.03 4.98 -10.33
N GLY A 231 16.42 4.69 -9.20
CA GLY A 231 16.97 4.92 -7.86
C GLY A 231 16.78 6.33 -7.33
N THR A 232 16.14 7.24 -8.08
CA THR A 232 15.84 8.59 -7.63
C THR A 232 14.38 8.70 -7.24
N PHE A 233 14.10 9.00 -5.98
CA PHE A 233 12.76 9.23 -5.46
C PHE A 233 12.35 10.70 -5.62
N LYS A 234 11.11 10.93 -6.06
CA LYS A 234 10.53 12.28 -6.14
C LYS A 234 9.08 12.27 -5.68
N ALA A 235 8.73 13.25 -4.86
CA ALA A 235 7.40 13.51 -4.37
C ALA A 235 6.79 14.74 -5.06
N TYR A 236 5.50 14.62 -5.37
CA TYR A 236 4.66 15.69 -5.92
C TYR A 236 3.53 15.99 -4.94
N PRO A 237 3.74 16.94 -4.00
CA PRO A 237 2.70 17.30 -3.03
C PRO A 237 1.48 17.90 -3.75
N PHE A 238 0.28 17.49 -3.35
CA PHE A 238 -0.94 18.01 -3.97
C PHE A 238 -1.11 19.50 -3.69
N ALA A 239 -0.61 20.00 -2.56
CA ALA A 239 -0.53 21.42 -2.29
C ALA A 239 0.25 22.21 -3.39
N GLU A 240 1.24 21.59 -4.02
CA GLU A 240 1.97 22.18 -5.15
C GLU A 240 1.23 21.95 -6.48
N LEU A 241 0.70 20.74 -6.70
CA LEU A 241 -0.02 20.42 -7.93
C LEU A 241 -1.27 21.28 -8.09
N LYS A 242 -1.98 21.62 -7.02
CA LYS A 242 -3.16 22.52 -7.02
C LYS A 242 -2.88 23.93 -7.53
N LYS A 243 -1.63 24.40 -7.46
CA LYS A 243 -1.23 25.73 -7.95
C LYS A 243 -1.10 25.79 -9.48
N ARG A 244 -1.26 24.68 -10.17
CA ARG A 244 -1.08 24.54 -11.60
C ARG A 244 -2.39 24.16 -12.29
N THR A 245 -2.46 24.52 -13.56
CA THR A 245 -3.51 24.05 -14.48
C THR A 245 -2.90 23.09 -15.51
N GLY A 246 -3.58 21.98 -15.76
CA GLY A 246 -3.19 20.99 -16.77
C GLY A 246 -2.01 20.08 -16.34
N PRO A 247 -1.57 19.22 -17.27
CA PRO A 247 -0.50 18.25 -17.04
C PRO A 247 0.83 18.93 -16.72
N LEU A 248 1.57 18.37 -15.76
CA LEU A 248 2.94 18.75 -15.46
C LEU A 248 3.90 17.83 -16.24
N THR A 249 4.79 18.38 -17.06
CA THR A 249 5.97 17.65 -17.56
C THR A 249 7.15 17.95 -16.66
N ASP A 250 7.83 16.91 -16.22
CA ASP A 250 9.00 17.00 -15.35
C ASP A 250 10.09 16.02 -15.81
N GLN A 251 11.27 16.13 -15.24
CA GLN A 251 12.38 15.23 -15.50
C GLN A 251 12.94 14.70 -14.19
N VAL A 252 12.98 13.37 -14.05
CA VAL A 252 13.55 12.68 -12.89
C VAL A 252 14.66 11.76 -13.38
N ASN A 253 15.86 11.94 -12.85
CA ASN A 253 17.06 11.17 -13.25
C ASN A 253 17.20 10.98 -14.77
N GLY A 254 17.04 12.07 -15.52
CA GLY A 254 17.15 12.09 -16.98
C GLY A 254 15.91 11.57 -17.74
N GLN A 255 14.95 10.94 -17.09
CA GLN A 255 13.72 10.47 -17.71
C GLN A 255 12.64 11.56 -17.66
N LYS A 256 12.08 11.91 -18.82
CA LYS A 256 10.91 12.80 -18.90
C LYS A 256 9.66 12.02 -18.51
N ILE A 257 8.85 12.62 -17.66
CA ILE A 257 7.59 12.07 -17.16
C ILE A 257 6.50 13.13 -17.22
N ARG A 258 5.26 12.68 -17.16
CA ARG A 258 4.08 13.54 -17.08
C ARG A 258 3.28 13.19 -15.83
N ILE A 259 2.93 14.21 -15.04
CA ILE A 259 2.04 14.08 -13.89
C ILE A 259 0.69 14.67 -14.27
N LEU A 260 -0.36 13.88 -14.10
CA LEU A 260 -1.75 14.24 -14.31
C LEU A 260 -2.41 14.32 -12.95
N TYR A 261 -2.78 15.51 -12.50
CA TYR A 261 -3.49 15.75 -11.25
C TYR A 261 -4.94 16.12 -11.52
N ASN A 262 -5.86 15.44 -10.86
CA ASN A 262 -7.28 15.75 -10.91
C ASN A 262 -7.74 16.36 -9.57
N PRO A 263 -7.99 17.68 -9.51
CA PRO A 263 -8.39 18.34 -8.26
C PRO A 263 -9.78 17.92 -7.77
N ALA A 264 -10.69 17.54 -8.68
CA ALA A 264 -12.05 17.12 -8.31
C ALA A 264 -12.08 15.80 -7.56
N THR A 265 -11.17 14.89 -7.90
CA THR A 265 -11.03 13.58 -7.25
C THR A 265 -9.86 13.50 -6.29
N GLN A 266 -9.06 14.58 -6.17
CA GLN A 266 -7.82 14.57 -5.39
C GLN A 266 -6.99 13.31 -5.69
N SER A 267 -6.72 13.06 -6.96
CA SER A 267 -5.92 11.93 -7.43
C SER A 267 -4.85 12.40 -8.40
N ALA A 268 -3.75 11.67 -8.46
CA ALA A 268 -2.67 11.93 -9.40
C ALA A 268 -2.12 10.63 -9.96
N VAL A 269 -1.68 10.67 -11.21
CA VAL A 269 -1.01 9.56 -11.88
C VAL A 269 0.24 10.06 -12.60
N ALA A 270 1.22 9.17 -12.74
CA ALA A 270 2.43 9.43 -13.49
C ALA A 270 2.44 8.59 -14.78
N THR A 271 2.87 9.19 -15.89
CA THR A 271 3.07 8.51 -17.17
C THR A 271 4.40 8.92 -17.79
N ASP A 272 4.90 8.15 -18.75
CA ASP A 272 5.88 8.65 -19.70
C ASP A 272 5.24 9.62 -20.70
N LEU A 273 6.03 10.10 -21.67
CA LEU A 273 5.53 11.04 -22.68
C LEU A 273 4.54 10.40 -23.67
N ASP A 274 4.60 9.09 -23.84
CA ASP A 274 3.71 8.31 -24.71
C ASP A 274 2.40 7.91 -23.99
N GLY A 275 2.27 8.28 -22.71
CA GLY A 275 1.09 8.00 -21.90
C GLY A 275 1.13 6.63 -21.20
N LYS A 276 2.24 5.89 -21.28
CA LYS A 276 2.39 4.63 -20.56
C LYS A 276 2.52 4.90 -19.06
N PRO A 277 1.72 4.23 -18.21
CA PRO A 277 1.78 4.42 -16.78
C PRO A 277 3.16 4.13 -16.18
N ILE A 278 3.57 4.97 -15.23
CA ILE A 278 4.76 4.77 -14.39
C ILE A 278 4.27 4.38 -12.99
N PRO A 279 4.75 3.26 -12.42
CA PRO A 279 4.43 2.88 -11.06
C PRO A 279 4.71 4.03 -10.10
N SER A 280 3.69 4.37 -9.32
CA SER A 280 3.73 5.47 -8.36
C SER A 280 2.83 5.15 -7.18
N VAL A 281 3.02 5.84 -6.08
CA VAL A 281 2.29 5.62 -4.83
C VAL A 281 1.66 6.93 -4.41
N MET A 282 0.34 6.96 -4.21
CA MET A 282 -0.29 8.02 -3.43
C MET A 282 -0.13 7.68 -1.95
N ALA A 283 0.35 8.65 -1.18
CA ALA A 283 0.62 8.50 0.25
C ALA A 283 0.39 9.82 0.99
N PHE A 284 0.27 9.75 2.30
CA PHE A 284 0.48 10.92 3.13
C PHE A 284 1.96 11.28 3.17
N TRP A 285 2.27 12.58 3.24
CA TRP A 285 3.63 13.11 3.21
C TRP A 285 4.55 12.47 4.25
N PHE A 286 4.08 12.32 5.49
CA PHE A 286 4.89 11.72 6.54
C PHE A 286 5.32 10.28 6.21
N ALA A 287 4.41 9.50 5.62
CA ALA A 287 4.67 8.11 5.27
C ALA A 287 5.68 8.01 4.13
N TRP A 288 5.48 8.76 3.04
CA TRP A 288 6.45 8.81 1.95
C TRP A 288 7.84 9.22 2.44
N TYR A 289 7.92 10.30 3.24
CA TYR A 289 9.19 10.82 3.73
C TYR A 289 9.89 9.86 4.70
N ALA A 290 9.16 9.10 5.51
CA ALA A 290 9.75 8.14 6.44
C ALA A 290 10.57 7.05 5.73
N PHE A 291 10.12 6.63 4.55
CA PHE A 291 10.82 5.65 3.72
C PHE A 291 11.82 6.28 2.74
N HIS A 292 11.57 7.48 2.27
CA HIS A 292 12.38 8.17 1.26
C HIS A 292 12.79 9.58 1.73
N PRO A 293 13.63 9.68 2.77
CA PRO A 293 14.00 10.98 3.37
C PRO A 293 14.81 11.87 2.41
N ASP A 294 15.51 11.28 1.44
CA ASP A 294 16.30 11.98 0.43
C ASP A 294 15.48 12.27 -0.84
N THR A 295 14.14 12.09 -0.77
CA THR A 295 13.26 12.34 -1.90
C THR A 295 13.36 13.78 -2.39
N GLN A 296 13.46 13.95 -3.71
CA GLN A 296 13.26 15.26 -4.32
C GLN A 296 11.81 15.69 -4.12
N ILE A 297 11.58 16.98 -3.95
CA ILE A 297 10.24 17.54 -3.76
C ILE A 297 9.96 18.51 -4.89
N PHE A 298 8.88 18.24 -5.65
CA PHE A 298 8.41 19.19 -6.64
C PHE A 298 7.84 20.43 -5.95
N LYS A 299 8.26 21.62 -6.41
CA LYS A 299 7.71 22.92 -6.01
C LYS A 299 7.44 23.76 -7.24
N VAL A 300 6.34 24.51 -7.24
CA VAL A 300 6.05 25.45 -8.33
C VAL A 300 7.02 26.62 -8.28
N GLY A 301 7.70 26.90 -9.41
CA GLY A 301 8.60 28.04 -9.54
C GLY A 301 10.06 27.76 -9.14
N THR A 302 10.43 26.51 -8.91
CA THR A 302 11.85 26.11 -8.73
C THR A 302 12.39 25.42 -9.97
#